data_38d7da534503c2bf5b7d778ed8b622b5
#
_entry.id   38d7da534503c2bf5b7d778ed8b622b5
#
_cell.length_a   1.000
_cell.length_b   1.000
_cell.length_c   1.000
_cell.angle_alpha   90.00
_cell.angle_beta   90.00
_cell.angle_gamma   90.00
#
_symmetry.space_group_name_H-M   'P 1'
#
loop_
_entity.id
_entity.type
_entity.pdbx_description
1 polymer ?
#
loop_
_entity_poly.entity_id
_entity_poly.type
_entity_poly.pdbx_seq_one_letter_code
_entity_poly.pdbx_strand_id
1 'polypeptide(L)'
;MKCIVVLLVCISIGWVHSCKPKKNAINLAYGADVKQSSTYGLGFSADRAIDGSKDNNMLKRPCTQTQKDSPAWWQADMINIYKVETVVIVNRMDCCSARLLGAEVRVGDSPDNNNPVCGIINDFSNLITTLCCDGKEGRYVSVVIPGRNEYLNLCELEVYGQEVKAVAGNVALLGVATQSSNYRSEYGASNANDGNKNANMMKGSCSLTGSDNPAWWQLDLKKPYSVEKVVIVNRGDCCWERLQGAEVRVGSSTNNKNPVCGTVTDTSQGTITLSCNGMEGRYVSVVIPRRAETLQLCEVEVYGVEAAVNVAGSGEATQSSTYGPMYNAATAIDGNTNSNMMAGSCSHTGNDNPAWWQLDLKKPYRVEKVLIVNRGDCCGERLLGAEVRVGSSSSRDNPVCGVVTDVSKPTITLSCNGMGGRYVSVVIPGRPETLQLCEVEVYAKI
;
A
#
# COMPACT_ATOMS: atom_id res chain seq x y z
N MET A 1 -37.27 29.99 55.83
CA MET A 1 -36.81 29.03 54.88
C MET A 1 -36.14 29.76 53.71
N LYS A 2 -34.78 29.75 53.62
CA LYS A 2 -34.02 30.35 52.51
C LYS A 2 -33.67 29.24 51.56
N CYS A 3 -34.23 29.30 50.34
CA CYS A 3 -33.81 28.41 49.24
C CYS A 3 -32.46 28.88 48.70
N ILE A 4 -31.42 28.03 48.80
CA ILE A 4 -30.13 28.19 48.16
C ILE A 4 -30.24 27.54 46.78
N VAL A 5 -30.23 28.35 45.72
CA VAL A 5 -30.10 27.85 44.33
C VAL A 5 -28.62 27.63 44.07
N VAL A 6 -28.21 26.36 43.95
CA VAL A 6 -26.86 26.01 43.51
C VAL A 6 -26.83 26.02 41.98
N LEU A 7 -26.19 27.03 41.39
CA LEU A 7 -25.87 27.05 39.97
C LEU A 7 -24.73 26.05 39.71
N LEU A 8 -25.05 24.91 39.13
CA LEU A 8 -24.04 24.01 38.53
C LEU A 8 -23.54 24.63 37.23
N VAL A 9 -22.36 25.25 37.27
CA VAL A 9 -21.62 25.65 36.07
C VAL A 9 -20.94 24.38 35.52
N CYS A 10 -21.52 23.79 34.48
CA CYS A 10 -20.84 22.77 33.70
C CYS A 10 -19.69 23.41 32.90
N ILE A 11 -18.47 23.34 33.44
CA ILE A 11 -17.26 23.64 32.69
C ILE A 11 -17.04 22.46 31.76
N SER A 12 -17.45 22.61 30.49
CA SER A 12 -17.02 21.72 29.43
C SER A 12 -15.52 21.94 29.20
N ILE A 13 -14.71 21.07 29.79
CA ILE A 13 -13.27 21.00 29.44
C ILE A 13 -13.23 20.52 28.01
N GLY A 14 -13.24 21.45 27.06
CA GLY A 14 -12.92 21.15 25.66
C GLY A 14 -11.49 20.59 25.58
N TRP A 15 -11.36 19.33 25.24
CA TRP A 15 -10.08 18.76 24.87
C TRP A 15 -9.56 19.56 23.67
N VAL A 16 -8.57 20.43 23.90
CA VAL A 16 -7.82 21.07 22.82
C VAL A 16 -7.03 19.94 22.14
N HIS A 17 -7.56 19.40 21.05
CA HIS A 17 -6.84 18.46 20.21
C HIS A 17 -5.62 19.20 19.66
N SER A 18 -4.44 18.80 20.10
CA SER A 18 -3.18 19.30 19.56
C SER A 18 -3.03 18.76 18.14
N CYS A 19 -3.12 19.63 17.14
CA CYS A 19 -2.87 19.32 15.74
C CYS A 19 -1.41 19.03 15.40
N LYS A 20 -0.52 18.98 16.39
CA LYS A 20 0.89 18.69 16.14
C LYS A 20 1.08 17.21 15.81
N PRO A 21 1.85 16.89 14.75
CA PRO A 21 2.21 15.51 14.47
C PRO A 21 2.86 14.84 15.68
N LYS A 22 2.55 13.57 15.92
CA LYS A 22 3.23 12.79 16.97
C LYS A 22 4.71 12.68 16.64
N LYS A 23 5.55 12.61 17.67
CA LYS A 23 6.98 12.35 17.49
C LYS A 23 7.14 11.01 16.72
N ASN A 24 7.93 11.02 15.65
CA ASN A 24 8.14 9.90 14.73
C ASN A 24 6.91 9.48 13.89
N ALA A 25 5.91 10.35 13.72
CA ALA A 25 4.85 10.09 12.77
C ALA A 25 5.40 10.08 11.33
N ILE A 26 4.94 9.13 10.54
CA ILE A 26 5.34 9.00 9.13
C ILE A 26 4.62 10.09 8.32
N ASN A 27 5.39 10.85 7.51
CA ASN A 27 4.82 11.77 6.53
C ASN A 27 4.21 10.97 5.36
N LEU A 28 2.89 10.96 5.25
CA LEU A 28 2.15 10.21 4.24
C LEU A 28 2.28 10.83 2.83
N ALA A 29 2.64 12.10 2.71
CA ALA A 29 2.89 12.75 1.42
C ALA A 29 4.22 12.31 0.80
N TYR A 30 5.13 11.77 1.61
CA TYR A 30 6.42 11.31 1.14
C TYR A 30 6.24 10.15 0.14
N GLY A 31 6.74 10.34 -1.11
CA GLY A 31 6.59 9.34 -2.18
C GLY A 31 5.20 9.26 -2.81
N ALA A 32 4.32 10.22 -2.55
CA ALA A 32 3.07 10.36 -3.29
C ALA A 32 3.33 10.71 -4.77
N ASP A 33 2.40 10.37 -5.66
CA ASP A 33 2.38 10.92 -7.03
C ASP A 33 1.85 12.35 -6.96
N VAL A 34 2.68 13.34 -7.35
CA VAL A 34 2.31 14.74 -7.18
C VAL A 34 2.21 15.49 -8.50
N LYS A 35 1.25 16.38 -8.56
CA LYS A 35 0.94 17.22 -9.72
C LYS A 35 0.66 18.65 -9.28
N GLN A 36 0.78 19.57 -10.22
CA GLN A 36 0.40 20.97 -10.04
C GLN A 36 -0.21 21.54 -11.31
N SER A 37 -0.96 22.62 -11.20
CA SER A 37 -1.72 23.23 -12.32
C SER A 37 -0.83 23.59 -13.51
N SER A 38 0.38 24.04 -13.24
CA SER A 38 1.42 24.33 -14.22
C SER A 38 2.78 24.38 -13.53
N THR A 39 3.88 24.49 -14.28
CA THR A 39 5.23 24.63 -13.72
C THR A 39 5.89 25.90 -14.24
N TYR A 40 6.37 26.76 -13.34
CA TYR A 40 6.99 28.03 -13.68
C TYR A 40 8.25 27.87 -14.53
N GLY A 41 9.03 26.84 -14.29
CA GLY A 41 10.25 26.53 -15.02
C GLY A 41 11.03 25.37 -14.45
N LEU A 42 12.18 25.07 -15.04
CA LEU A 42 13.06 23.99 -14.56
C LEU A 42 13.47 24.18 -13.10
N GLY A 43 13.24 23.15 -12.29
CA GLY A 43 13.57 23.12 -10.86
C GLY A 43 12.44 23.57 -9.94
N PHE A 44 11.20 23.80 -10.45
CA PHE A 44 10.03 24.17 -9.67
C PHE A 44 8.88 23.17 -9.80
N SER A 45 9.21 21.90 -10.03
CA SER A 45 8.28 20.79 -10.18
C SER A 45 7.54 20.46 -8.88
N ALA A 46 6.41 19.77 -8.99
CA ALA A 46 5.53 19.47 -7.86
C ALA A 46 6.21 18.65 -6.74
N ASP A 47 7.15 17.78 -7.08
CA ASP A 47 7.92 16.94 -6.16
C ASP A 47 8.79 17.71 -5.16
N ARG A 48 9.10 18.99 -5.44
CA ARG A 48 9.82 19.87 -4.50
C ARG A 48 9.06 20.13 -3.21
N ALA A 49 7.75 19.95 -3.20
CA ALA A 49 6.94 20.12 -2.00
C ALA A 49 6.87 18.88 -1.11
N ILE A 50 7.55 17.78 -1.49
CA ILE A 50 7.58 16.53 -0.71
C ILE A 50 8.98 15.90 -0.69
N ASP A 51 10.04 16.66 -0.90
CA ASP A 51 11.42 16.14 -0.98
C ASP A 51 12.14 16.08 0.39
N GLY A 52 11.44 16.49 1.47
CA GLY A 52 11.94 16.52 2.85
C GLY A 52 12.77 17.75 3.18
N SER A 53 12.98 18.67 2.23
CA SER A 53 13.73 19.90 2.44
C SER A 53 12.82 21.00 2.98
N LYS A 54 13.10 21.48 4.19
CA LYS A 54 12.42 22.66 4.77
C LYS A 54 13.14 23.98 4.49
N ASP A 55 14.08 24.01 3.54
CA ASP A 55 14.68 25.27 3.07
C ASP A 55 13.59 26.09 2.37
N ASN A 56 13.45 27.36 2.77
CA ASN A 56 12.37 28.23 2.32
C ASN A 56 12.86 29.39 1.43
N ASN A 57 14.13 29.36 1.06
CA ASN A 57 14.75 30.36 0.19
C ASN A 57 14.69 29.90 -1.28
N MET A 58 13.79 30.48 -2.05
CA MET A 58 13.53 30.12 -3.44
C MET A 58 14.76 30.25 -4.36
N LEU A 59 15.75 31.07 -3.99
CA LEU A 59 17.00 31.21 -4.76
C LEU A 59 17.78 29.91 -4.86
N LYS A 60 17.60 29.01 -3.89
CA LYS A 60 18.19 27.67 -3.89
C LYS A 60 17.30 26.61 -4.59
N ARG A 61 16.11 27.01 -5.05
CA ARG A 61 15.09 26.17 -5.72
C ARG A 61 14.57 24.99 -4.89
N PRO A 62 14.32 25.15 -3.57
CA PRO A 62 13.80 24.07 -2.75
C PRO A 62 12.28 23.93 -2.83
N CYS A 63 11.57 24.85 -3.48
CA CYS A 63 10.11 24.95 -3.47
C CYS A 63 9.53 24.68 -4.86
N THR A 64 8.31 24.16 -4.90
CA THR A 64 7.51 24.14 -6.13
C THR A 64 7.00 25.53 -6.49
N GLN A 65 6.72 25.78 -7.77
CA GLN A 65 6.06 27.01 -8.22
C GLN A 65 5.24 26.76 -9.48
N THR A 66 3.96 27.13 -9.44
CA THR A 66 3.09 27.18 -10.62
C THR A 66 3.34 28.47 -11.41
N GLN A 67 2.78 28.55 -12.64
CA GLN A 67 2.54 29.83 -13.32
C GLN A 67 1.44 30.59 -12.56
N LYS A 68 1.05 31.74 -13.11
CA LYS A 68 -0.08 32.51 -12.60
C LYS A 68 -1.38 31.92 -13.11
N ASP A 69 -1.90 30.94 -12.37
CA ASP A 69 -3.07 30.14 -12.75
C ASP A 69 -4.35 30.59 -12.00
N SER A 70 -5.52 30.23 -12.55
CA SER A 70 -6.83 30.44 -11.90
C SER A 70 -7.76 29.23 -12.09
N PRO A 71 -7.88 28.36 -11.09
CA PRO A 71 -7.14 28.32 -9.82
C PRO A 71 -5.72 27.80 -9.99
N ALA A 72 -4.77 28.31 -9.20
CA ALA A 72 -3.49 27.66 -8.99
C ALA A 72 -3.65 26.53 -7.96
N TRP A 73 -3.12 25.33 -8.25
CA TRP A 73 -3.24 24.19 -7.35
C TRP A 73 -2.02 23.28 -7.39
N TRP A 74 -1.84 22.57 -6.29
CA TRP A 74 -0.93 21.44 -6.12
C TRP A 74 -1.69 20.27 -5.50
N GLN A 75 -1.38 19.03 -5.87
CA GLN A 75 -2.07 17.83 -5.40
C GLN A 75 -1.10 16.67 -5.21
N ALA A 76 -1.29 15.92 -4.12
CA ALA A 76 -0.70 14.62 -3.87
C ALA A 76 -1.75 13.51 -3.98
N ASP A 77 -1.49 12.49 -4.79
CA ASP A 77 -2.14 11.19 -4.75
C ASP A 77 -1.37 10.29 -3.76
N MET A 78 -1.93 10.06 -2.59
CA MET A 78 -1.30 9.25 -1.55
C MET A 78 -1.45 7.73 -1.79
N ILE A 79 -2.01 7.32 -2.93
CA ILE A 79 -2.23 5.94 -3.38
C ILE A 79 -3.32 5.23 -2.56
N ASN A 80 -3.24 5.26 -1.24
CA ASN A 80 -4.23 4.68 -0.32
C ASN A 80 -5.13 5.76 0.30
N ILE A 81 -6.26 5.35 0.88
CA ILE A 81 -7.15 6.23 1.64
C ILE A 81 -6.62 6.35 3.07
N TYR A 82 -6.55 7.58 3.57
CA TYR A 82 -6.07 7.88 4.92
C TYR A 82 -7.10 8.73 5.69
N LYS A 83 -7.19 8.51 7.00
CA LYS A 83 -7.75 9.48 7.95
C LYS A 83 -6.70 10.54 8.20
N VAL A 84 -6.78 11.64 7.49
CA VAL A 84 -5.81 12.74 7.58
C VAL A 84 -6.12 13.55 8.84
N GLU A 85 -5.19 13.54 9.79
CA GLU A 85 -5.28 14.28 11.05
C GLU A 85 -4.72 15.69 10.90
N THR A 86 -3.56 15.82 10.26
CA THR A 86 -2.79 17.06 10.21
C THR A 86 -2.12 17.22 8.85
N VAL A 87 -2.17 18.45 8.32
CA VAL A 87 -1.36 18.87 7.17
C VAL A 87 -0.44 20.00 7.64
N VAL A 88 0.85 19.87 7.37
CA VAL A 88 1.89 20.88 7.67
C VAL A 88 2.42 21.44 6.36
N ILE A 89 2.46 22.75 6.25
CA ILE A 89 2.94 23.44 5.05
C ILE A 89 4.10 24.35 5.43
N VAL A 90 5.22 24.22 4.73
CA VAL A 90 6.35 25.14 4.80
C VAL A 90 6.22 26.13 3.66
N ASN A 91 6.01 27.40 4.03
CA ASN A 91 5.85 28.49 3.08
C ASN A 91 7.19 29.07 2.64
N ARG A 92 7.21 29.71 1.50
CA ARG A 92 8.31 30.55 1.03
C ARG A 92 8.43 31.82 1.88
N MET A 93 9.65 32.18 2.31
CA MET A 93 9.86 33.34 3.21
C MET A 93 10.84 34.38 2.67
N ASP A 94 11.57 34.09 1.58
CA ASP A 94 12.49 35.08 0.96
C ASP A 94 11.69 36.20 0.26
N CYS A 95 10.47 35.93 -0.22
CA CYS A 95 9.48 36.91 -0.67
C CYS A 95 8.09 36.27 -0.74
N CYS A 96 7.11 37.09 -0.96
CA CYS A 96 5.83 36.69 -1.55
C CYS A 96 5.02 35.65 -0.75
N SER A 97 5.30 35.52 0.56
CA SER A 97 4.60 34.57 1.47
C SER A 97 3.08 34.78 1.49
N ALA A 98 2.60 36.00 1.27
CA ALA A 98 1.18 36.35 1.23
C ALA A 98 0.41 35.69 0.09
N ARG A 99 1.07 35.09 -0.90
CA ARG A 99 0.39 34.37 -1.99
C ARG A 99 -0.45 33.19 -1.51
N LEU A 100 -0.05 32.55 -0.39
CA LEU A 100 -0.83 31.45 0.20
C LEU A 100 -2.04 31.92 1.01
N LEU A 101 -2.20 33.22 1.28
CA LEU A 101 -3.38 33.71 2.02
C LEU A 101 -4.66 33.33 1.31
N GLY A 102 -5.58 32.66 2.02
CA GLY A 102 -6.86 32.15 1.49
C GLY A 102 -6.74 30.89 0.65
N ALA A 103 -5.55 30.27 0.58
CA ALA A 103 -5.43 28.95 -0.02
C ALA A 103 -6.16 27.90 0.83
N GLU A 104 -6.85 26.99 0.17
CA GLU A 104 -7.61 25.91 0.77
C GLU A 104 -6.82 24.61 0.70
N VAL A 105 -6.69 23.93 1.84
CA VAL A 105 -6.24 22.54 1.89
C VAL A 105 -7.46 21.64 1.82
N ARG A 106 -7.49 20.71 0.89
CA ARG A 106 -8.62 19.84 0.61
C ARG A 106 -8.20 18.37 0.70
N VAL A 107 -9.10 17.52 1.25
CA VAL A 107 -8.88 16.10 1.45
C VAL A 107 -10.10 15.32 0.98
N GLY A 108 -9.91 14.27 0.17
CA GLY A 108 -10.98 13.39 -0.30
C GLY A 108 -10.54 12.43 -1.40
N ASP A 109 -11.48 11.79 -2.07
CA ASP A 109 -11.22 10.70 -3.02
C ASP A 109 -11.27 11.13 -4.49
N SER A 110 -11.59 12.40 -4.78
CA SER A 110 -11.65 12.90 -6.14
C SER A 110 -10.31 13.45 -6.63
N PRO A 111 -9.85 13.06 -7.84
CA PRO A 111 -8.60 13.57 -8.42
C PRO A 111 -8.74 15.00 -9.02
N ASP A 112 -9.92 15.60 -9.02
CA ASP A 112 -10.24 16.88 -9.68
C ASP A 112 -10.09 18.12 -8.78
N ASN A 113 -9.53 17.98 -7.58
CA ASN A 113 -9.39 19.03 -6.55
C ASN A 113 -10.70 19.59 -5.96
N ASN A 114 -11.86 18.97 -6.20
CA ASN A 114 -13.16 19.37 -5.64
C ASN A 114 -13.46 18.72 -4.28
N ASN A 115 -12.44 18.21 -3.64
CA ASN A 115 -12.56 17.57 -2.33
C ASN A 115 -12.97 18.55 -1.22
N PRO A 116 -13.57 18.05 -0.12
CA PRO A 116 -13.92 18.88 1.03
C PRO A 116 -12.73 19.63 1.61
N VAL A 117 -12.95 20.88 2.01
CA VAL A 117 -11.92 21.71 2.63
C VAL A 117 -11.60 21.16 4.03
N CYS A 118 -10.34 20.89 4.28
CA CYS A 118 -9.78 20.59 5.59
C CYS A 118 -9.55 21.88 6.39
N GLY A 119 -8.92 22.87 5.75
CA GLY A 119 -8.63 24.15 6.38
C GLY A 119 -8.23 25.20 5.36
N ILE A 120 -8.24 26.47 5.79
CA ILE A 120 -7.88 27.63 4.98
C ILE A 120 -6.66 28.30 5.60
N ILE A 121 -5.70 28.71 4.81
CA ILE A 121 -4.52 29.42 5.26
C ILE A 121 -4.87 30.88 5.47
N ASN A 122 -5.04 31.28 6.73
CA ASN A 122 -5.45 32.63 7.14
C ASN A 122 -4.27 33.47 7.67
N ASP A 123 -3.10 32.86 7.86
CA ASP A 123 -1.88 33.53 8.34
C ASP A 123 -0.69 33.06 7.49
N PHE A 124 0.09 34.02 7.02
CA PHE A 124 1.30 33.80 6.24
C PHE A 124 2.55 34.38 6.93
N SER A 125 2.41 34.87 8.15
CA SER A 125 3.51 35.46 8.93
C SER A 125 4.50 34.40 9.43
N ASN A 126 4.03 33.15 9.57
CA ASN A 126 4.83 32.04 10.03
C ASN A 126 5.36 31.21 8.86
N LEU A 127 6.59 30.74 8.99
CA LEU A 127 7.21 29.80 8.06
C LEU A 127 6.38 28.52 7.91
N ILE A 128 5.86 28.03 9.02
CA ILE A 128 5.14 26.74 9.09
C ILE A 128 3.70 27.00 9.47
N THR A 129 2.79 26.53 8.62
CA THR A 129 1.35 26.47 8.89
C THR A 129 0.94 25.05 9.17
N THR A 130 0.24 24.83 10.27
CA THR A 130 -0.31 23.50 10.65
C THR A 130 -1.82 23.57 10.64
N LEU A 131 -2.47 22.71 9.89
CA LEU A 131 -3.92 22.61 9.75
C LEU A 131 -4.42 21.29 10.32
N CYS A 132 -5.49 21.34 11.15
CA CYS A 132 -6.21 20.16 11.64
C CYS A 132 -7.20 19.73 10.57
N CYS A 133 -7.10 18.49 10.11
CA CYS A 133 -8.07 17.88 9.20
C CYS A 133 -9.07 16.96 9.91
N ASP A 134 -8.92 16.79 11.24
CA ASP A 134 -9.85 16.08 12.13
C ASP A 134 -10.26 14.67 11.62
N GLY A 135 -9.30 13.94 11.04
CA GLY A 135 -9.53 12.60 10.54
C GLY A 135 -10.35 12.54 9.25
N LYS A 136 -10.34 13.62 8.43
CA LYS A 136 -10.97 13.56 7.10
C LYS A 136 -10.38 12.43 6.29
N GLU A 137 -11.24 11.58 5.73
CA GLU A 137 -10.84 10.46 4.88
C GLU A 137 -10.60 10.92 3.45
N GLY A 138 -9.52 10.44 2.84
CA GLY A 138 -9.23 10.71 1.45
C GLY A 138 -7.91 10.14 0.96
N ARG A 139 -7.87 9.89 -0.36
CA ARG A 139 -6.68 9.50 -1.11
C ARG A 139 -5.88 10.72 -1.59
N TYR A 140 -6.58 11.82 -1.89
CA TYR A 140 -5.97 13.02 -2.43
C TYR A 140 -5.91 14.13 -1.38
N VAL A 141 -4.75 14.77 -1.30
CA VAL A 141 -4.56 16.03 -0.56
C VAL A 141 -4.15 17.10 -1.55
N SER A 142 -4.88 18.22 -1.58
CA SER A 142 -4.56 19.32 -2.49
C SER A 142 -4.52 20.66 -1.77
N VAL A 143 -3.70 21.57 -2.30
CA VAL A 143 -3.67 22.99 -1.94
C VAL A 143 -4.15 23.77 -3.14
N VAL A 144 -5.20 24.56 -2.98
CA VAL A 144 -5.87 25.29 -4.06
C VAL A 144 -5.99 26.75 -3.68
N ILE A 145 -5.61 27.67 -4.58
CA ILE A 145 -5.89 29.10 -4.44
C ILE A 145 -7.12 29.43 -5.26
N PRO A 146 -8.33 29.48 -4.64
CA PRO A 146 -9.57 29.71 -5.37
C PRO A 146 -9.76 31.18 -5.75
N GLY A 147 -10.52 31.40 -6.81
CA GLY A 147 -11.14 32.70 -7.14
C GLY A 147 -10.21 33.82 -7.58
N ARG A 148 -8.91 33.57 -7.77
CA ARG A 148 -7.95 34.55 -8.23
C ARG A 148 -6.83 33.94 -9.07
N ASN A 149 -6.23 34.76 -9.95
CA ASN A 149 -4.99 34.42 -10.63
C ASN A 149 -3.80 34.62 -9.69
N GLU A 150 -3.08 33.56 -9.36
CA GLU A 150 -1.91 33.64 -8.45
C GLU A 150 -0.87 32.54 -8.78
N TYR A 151 0.36 32.75 -8.29
CA TYR A 151 1.40 31.73 -8.26
C TYR A 151 1.27 30.94 -6.97
N LEU A 152 1.18 29.62 -7.03
CA LEU A 152 1.27 28.76 -5.86
C LEU A 152 2.72 28.35 -5.61
N ASN A 153 3.22 28.58 -4.39
CA ASN A 153 4.55 28.16 -3.94
C ASN A 153 4.42 27.32 -2.67
N LEU A 154 5.03 26.14 -2.66
CA LEU A 154 5.16 25.29 -1.47
C LEU A 154 6.60 24.83 -1.36
N CYS A 155 7.24 25.00 -0.20
CA CYS A 155 8.59 24.53 0.02
C CYS A 155 8.62 23.15 0.63
N GLU A 156 7.62 22.80 1.44
CA GLU A 156 7.36 21.44 1.88
C GLU A 156 5.88 21.30 2.26
N LEU A 157 5.32 20.12 2.04
CA LEU A 157 4.00 19.72 2.52
C LEU A 157 4.10 18.34 3.14
N GLU A 158 3.68 18.26 4.39
CA GLU A 158 3.67 17.02 5.15
C GLU A 158 2.21 16.65 5.50
N VAL A 159 1.85 15.39 5.33
CA VAL A 159 0.53 14.86 5.68
C VAL A 159 0.70 13.81 6.76
N TYR A 160 -0.06 13.92 7.84
CA TYR A 160 -0.04 12.99 8.96
C TYR A 160 -1.43 12.45 9.24
N GLY A 161 -1.50 11.15 9.52
CA GLY A 161 -2.76 10.47 9.75
C GLY A 161 -2.57 8.97 9.89
N GLN A 162 -3.67 8.23 9.70
CA GLN A 162 -3.69 6.78 9.77
C GLN A 162 -4.27 6.21 8.48
N GLU A 163 -3.70 5.14 7.98
CA GLU A 163 -4.30 4.43 6.84
C GLU A 163 -5.68 3.92 7.23
N VAL A 164 -6.68 4.22 6.41
CA VAL A 164 -7.98 3.56 6.50
C VAL A 164 -7.76 2.13 6.05
N LYS A 165 -7.58 1.21 7.00
CA LYS A 165 -7.53 -0.20 6.66
C LYS A 165 -8.80 -0.52 5.90
N ALA A 166 -8.66 -0.95 4.65
CA ALA A 166 -9.79 -1.46 3.89
C ALA A 166 -10.50 -2.50 4.77
N VAL A 167 -11.73 -2.23 5.16
CA VAL A 167 -12.56 -3.26 5.77
C VAL A 167 -12.60 -4.36 4.73
N ALA A 168 -12.22 -5.57 5.12
CA ALA A 168 -12.23 -6.71 4.23
C ALA A 168 -13.64 -6.83 3.61
N GLY A 169 -13.79 -6.29 2.40
CA GLY A 169 -15.02 -6.36 1.65
C GLY A 169 -15.15 -7.71 0.93
N ASN A 170 -16.34 -8.02 0.42
CA ASN A 170 -16.50 -9.17 -0.47
C ASN A 170 -15.83 -8.84 -1.83
N VAL A 171 -14.58 -9.29 -2.01
CA VAL A 171 -13.79 -9.08 -3.24
C VAL A 171 -14.15 -10.09 -4.34
N ALA A 172 -14.98 -11.10 -4.05
CA ALA A 172 -15.41 -12.09 -5.03
C ALA A 172 -16.19 -11.47 -6.19
N LEU A 173 -16.98 -10.42 -5.92
CA LEU A 173 -17.77 -9.69 -6.93
C LEU A 173 -16.91 -9.06 -8.04
N LEU A 174 -15.62 -8.83 -7.81
CA LEU A 174 -14.68 -8.25 -8.76
C LEU A 174 -13.96 -9.31 -9.61
N GLY A 175 -14.10 -10.58 -9.22
CA GLY A 175 -13.39 -11.71 -9.81
C GLY A 175 -14.11 -12.32 -11.01
N VAL A 176 -13.41 -13.23 -11.69
CA VAL A 176 -13.96 -14.06 -12.76
C VAL A 176 -13.93 -15.52 -12.35
N ALA A 177 -15.10 -16.12 -12.28
CA ALA A 177 -15.25 -17.53 -11.87
C ALA A 177 -15.22 -18.48 -13.07
N THR A 178 -14.67 -19.67 -12.85
CA THR A 178 -14.69 -20.82 -13.75
C THR A 178 -15.02 -22.09 -12.94
N GLN A 179 -15.45 -23.16 -13.60
CA GLN A 179 -15.70 -24.43 -12.94
C GLN A 179 -15.38 -25.62 -13.84
N SER A 180 -15.26 -26.80 -13.25
CA SER A 180 -14.83 -28.05 -13.93
C SER A 180 -15.70 -28.41 -15.14
N SER A 181 -17.01 -28.21 -15.04
CA SER A 181 -17.98 -28.37 -16.14
C SER A 181 -19.25 -27.58 -15.80
N ASN A 182 -20.18 -27.48 -16.75
CA ASN A 182 -21.51 -26.95 -16.50
C ASN A 182 -22.52 -28.09 -16.66
N TYR A 183 -23.38 -28.33 -15.65
CA TYR A 183 -24.49 -29.27 -15.79
C TYR A 183 -25.44 -28.84 -16.91
N ARG A 184 -25.70 -27.52 -17.02
CA ARG A 184 -26.40 -26.84 -18.13
C ARG A 184 -25.84 -25.42 -18.24
N SER A 185 -26.12 -24.76 -19.37
CA SER A 185 -25.63 -23.42 -19.65
C SER A 185 -26.05 -22.37 -18.62
N GLU A 186 -27.24 -22.49 -18.04
CA GLU A 186 -27.81 -21.59 -17.05
C GLU A 186 -27.17 -21.69 -15.65
N TYR A 187 -26.37 -22.73 -15.38
CA TYR A 187 -25.72 -22.98 -14.09
C TYR A 187 -24.20 -22.70 -14.16
N GLY A 188 -23.83 -21.62 -14.80
CA GLY A 188 -22.44 -21.21 -14.96
C GLY A 188 -21.77 -20.81 -13.66
N ALA A 189 -20.44 -20.80 -13.68
CA ALA A 189 -19.63 -20.47 -12.49
C ALA A 189 -19.93 -19.09 -11.91
N SER A 190 -20.27 -18.09 -12.74
CA SER A 190 -20.56 -16.72 -12.33
C SER A 190 -21.77 -16.58 -11.42
N ASN A 191 -22.71 -17.57 -11.44
CA ASN A 191 -23.85 -17.54 -10.52
C ASN A 191 -23.44 -17.68 -9.05
N ALA A 192 -22.22 -18.12 -8.78
CA ALA A 192 -21.73 -18.28 -7.41
C ALA A 192 -20.89 -17.09 -6.92
N ASN A 193 -20.79 -15.99 -7.70
CA ASN A 193 -20.14 -14.75 -7.25
C ASN A 193 -20.82 -13.50 -7.82
N ASP A 194 -22.15 -13.55 -8.00
CA ASP A 194 -22.96 -12.45 -8.55
C ASP A 194 -23.66 -11.60 -7.47
N GLY A 195 -23.49 -11.96 -6.19
CA GLY A 195 -24.12 -11.29 -5.04
C GLY A 195 -25.52 -11.79 -4.70
N ASN A 196 -26.06 -12.76 -5.44
CA ASN A 196 -27.39 -13.31 -5.23
C ASN A 196 -27.37 -14.51 -4.26
N LYS A 197 -27.58 -14.27 -2.99
CA LYS A 197 -27.52 -15.26 -1.90
C LYS A 197 -28.77 -16.16 -1.81
N ASN A 198 -29.59 -16.22 -2.85
CA ASN A 198 -30.79 -17.11 -2.82
C ASN A 198 -30.35 -18.57 -2.87
N ALA A 199 -30.58 -19.32 -1.80
CA ALA A 199 -30.18 -20.73 -1.69
C ALA A 199 -31.06 -21.70 -2.50
N ASN A 200 -32.10 -21.21 -3.15
CA ASN A 200 -32.98 -22.06 -3.99
C ASN A 200 -32.48 -22.05 -5.45
N MET A 201 -31.85 -23.15 -5.87
CA MET A 201 -31.28 -23.32 -7.21
C MET A 201 -32.30 -23.09 -8.32
N MET A 202 -33.61 -23.47 -8.09
CA MET A 202 -34.69 -23.27 -9.06
C MET A 202 -34.98 -21.79 -9.39
N LYS A 203 -34.36 -20.86 -8.67
CA LYS A 203 -34.40 -19.41 -8.95
C LYS A 203 -33.22 -18.93 -9.81
N GLY A 204 -32.39 -19.86 -10.31
CA GLY A 204 -31.23 -19.52 -11.16
C GLY A 204 -30.06 -18.89 -10.45
N SER A 205 -30.00 -18.97 -9.12
CA SER A 205 -28.99 -18.29 -8.26
C SER A 205 -27.73 -19.10 -7.99
N CYS A 206 -27.64 -20.35 -8.45
CA CYS A 206 -26.56 -21.24 -8.08
C CYS A 206 -25.77 -21.70 -9.32
N SER A 207 -24.47 -21.89 -9.16
CA SER A 207 -23.65 -22.65 -10.09
C SER A 207 -23.82 -24.16 -9.85
N LEU A 208 -23.63 -24.98 -10.90
CA LEU A 208 -23.76 -26.43 -10.84
C LEU A 208 -22.82 -27.09 -11.85
N THR A 209 -21.91 -27.94 -11.38
CA THR A 209 -21.08 -28.78 -12.25
C THR A 209 -21.80 -30.04 -12.66
N GLY A 210 -21.29 -30.76 -13.67
CA GLY A 210 -21.60 -32.18 -13.86
C GLY A 210 -21.06 -33.02 -12.69
N SER A 211 -21.16 -34.34 -12.82
CA SER A 211 -20.51 -35.27 -11.87
C SER A 211 -19.04 -35.44 -12.24
N ASP A 212 -18.19 -34.57 -11.70
CA ASP A 212 -16.76 -34.50 -12.01
C ASP A 212 -15.91 -35.11 -10.89
N ASN A 213 -14.67 -35.54 -11.22
CA ASN A 213 -13.69 -36.03 -10.25
C ASN A 213 -12.30 -35.51 -10.55
N PRO A 214 -11.83 -34.46 -9.83
CA PRO A 214 -12.56 -33.68 -8.83
C PRO A 214 -13.55 -32.70 -9.46
N ALA A 215 -14.69 -32.46 -8.82
CA ALA A 215 -15.52 -31.30 -9.11
C ALA A 215 -14.92 -30.07 -8.44
N TRP A 216 -14.83 -28.96 -9.19
CA TRP A 216 -14.25 -27.73 -8.67
C TRP A 216 -14.92 -26.46 -9.24
N TRP A 217 -14.85 -25.40 -8.46
CA TRP A 217 -15.14 -24.02 -8.82
C TRP A 217 -13.93 -23.17 -8.43
N GLN A 218 -13.53 -22.20 -9.26
CA GLN A 218 -12.37 -21.35 -9.02
C GLN A 218 -12.67 -19.92 -9.40
N LEU A 219 -12.26 -18.99 -8.55
CA LEU A 219 -12.33 -17.55 -8.72
C LEU A 219 -10.94 -16.97 -8.94
N ASP A 220 -10.75 -16.23 -10.04
CA ASP A 220 -9.61 -15.37 -10.27
C ASP A 220 -9.92 -13.97 -9.74
N LEU A 221 -9.32 -13.56 -8.64
CA LEU A 221 -9.47 -12.25 -8.02
C LEU A 221 -8.74 -11.13 -8.80
N LYS A 222 -8.06 -11.46 -9.90
CA LYS A 222 -7.27 -10.57 -10.79
C LYS A 222 -5.95 -10.10 -10.19
N LYS A 223 -5.85 -9.95 -8.89
CA LYS A 223 -4.65 -9.61 -8.13
C LYS A 223 -4.62 -10.39 -6.81
N PRO A 224 -3.45 -10.48 -6.15
CA PRO A 224 -3.35 -11.20 -4.88
C PRO A 224 -4.07 -10.46 -3.75
N TYR A 225 -4.72 -11.24 -2.88
CA TYR A 225 -5.34 -10.78 -1.64
C TYR A 225 -4.82 -11.59 -0.46
N SER A 226 -4.74 -10.96 0.70
CA SER A 226 -4.65 -11.61 2.00
C SER A 226 -6.10 -11.94 2.41
N VAL A 227 -6.49 -13.22 2.26
CA VAL A 227 -7.86 -13.69 2.45
C VAL A 227 -8.08 -14.05 3.92
N GLU A 228 -8.97 -13.33 4.58
CA GLU A 228 -9.31 -13.55 5.99
C GLU A 228 -10.31 -14.69 6.16
N LYS A 229 -11.37 -14.69 5.33
CA LYS A 229 -12.41 -15.73 5.35
C LYS A 229 -13.08 -15.90 4.00
N VAL A 230 -13.64 -17.09 3.80
CA VAL A 230 -14.54 -17.40 2.69
C VAL A 230 -15.89 -17.82 3.27
N VAL A 231 -16.97 -17.28 2.70
CA VAL A 231 -18.35 -17.61 3.07
C VAL A 231 -19.02 -18.26 1.88
N ILE A 232 -19.60 -19.43 2.09
CA ILE A 232 -20.30 -20.20 1.05
C ILE A 232 -21.79 -20.26 1.41
N VAL A 233 -22.66 -19.82 0.50
CA VAL A 233 -24.08 -20.08 0.55
C VAL A 233 -24.33 -21.40 -0.19
N ASN A 234 -24.70 -22.44 0.56
CA ASN A 234 -24.97 -23.74 0.04
C ASN A 234 -26.39 -23.81 -0.54
N ARG A 235 -26.65 -24.77 -1.42
CA ARG A 235 -27.96 -25.03 -1.94
C ARG A 235 -28.93 -25.49 -0.81
N GLY A 236 -30.09 -24.84 -0.69
CA GLY A 236 -31.03 -25.05 0.39
C GLY A 236 -32.31 -25.80 0.02
N ASP A 237 -32.65 -25.93 -1.28
CA ASP A 237 -33.85 -26.64 -1.75
C ASP A 237 -33.65 -28.14 -1.79
N CYS A 238 -32.43 -28.67 -1.98
CA CYS A 238 -32.07 -30.09 -1.83
C CYS A 238 -30.54 -30.27 -1.77
N CYS A 239 -30.15 -31.49 -1.48
CA CYS A 239 -28.84 -32.07 -1.83
C CYS A 239 -27.62 -31.27 -1.23
N TRP A 240 -27.80 -30.56 -0.11
CA TRP A 240 -26.80 -29.76 0.57
C TRP A 240 -25.63 -30.59 1.10
N GLU A 241 -25.86 -31.90 1.35
CA GLU A 241 -24.86 -32.85 1.82
C GLU A 241 -23.74 -33.09 0.82
N ARG A 242 -23.94 -32.80 -0.48
CA ARG A 242 -22.92 -32.96 -1.53
C ARG A 242 -21.68 -32.12 -1.28
N LEU A 243 -21.83 -30.98 -0.58
CA LEU A 243 -20.72 -30.09 -0.24
C LEU A 243 -19.85 -30.64 0.89
N GLN A 244 -20.28 -31.69 1.60
CA GLN A 244 -19.54 -32.33 2.68
C GLN A 244 -18.13 -32.76 2.22
N GLY A 245 -17.08 -32.33 2.92
CA GLY A 245 -15.69 -32.61 2.62
C GLY A 245 -15.10 -31.78 1.47
N ALA A 246 -15.84 -30.80 0.96
CA ALA A 246 -15.26 -29.83 0.02
C ALA A 246 -14.15 -29.00 0.70
N GLU A 247 -13.08 -28.74 -0.03
CA GLU A 247 -11.93 -27.97 0.43
C GLU A 247 -11.96 -26.57 -0.22
N VAL A 248 -11.85 -25.52 0.61
CA VAL A 248 -11.55 -24.17 0.13
C VAL A 248 -10.05 -24.00 0.08
N ARG A 249 -9.52 -23.54 -1.04
CA ARG A 249 -8.08 -23.40 -1.30
C ARG A 249 -7.76 -21.99 -1.75
N VAL A 250 -6.65 -21.44 -1.27
CA VAL A 250 -6.19 -20.07 -1.59
C VAL A 250 -4.72 -20.13 -2.01
N GLY A 251 -4.35 -19.43 -3.09
CA GLY A 251 -2.96 -19.33 -3.54
C GLY A 251 -2.81 -18.73 -4.93
N SER A 252 -1.62 -18.88 -5.52
CA SER A 252 -1.26 -18.23 -6.79
C SER A 252 -1.38 -19.13 -8.02
N SER A 253 -1.68 -20.42 -7.85
CA SER A 253 -1.74 -21.40 -8.95
C SER A 253 -3.16 -21.58 -9.49
N THR A 254 -3.26 -21.69 -10.81
CA THR A 254 -4.53 -21.96 -11.53
C THR A 254 -4.97 -23.44 -11.48
N ASN A 255 -4.14 -24.34 -10.96
CA ASN A 255 -4.35 -25.79 -11.06
C ASN A 255 -5.21 -26.40 -9.93
N ASN A 256 -5.86 -25.58 -9.09
CA ASN A 256 -6.66 -25.99 -7.93
C ASN A 256 -5.90 -26.81 -6.85
N LYS A 257 -4.55 -26.81 -6.87
CA LYS A 257 -3.69 -27.48 -5.88
C LYS A 257 -3.12 -26.52 -4.85
N ASN A 258 -3.69 -25.31 -4.75
CA ASN A 258 -3.31 -24.33 -3.75
C ASN A 258 -3.49 -24.89 -2.32
N PRO A 259 -2.80 -24.33 -1.31
CA PRO A 259 -2.98 -24.71 0.08
C PRO A 259 -4.45 -24.65 0.53
N VAL A 260 -4.83 -25.56 1.41
CA VAL A 260 -6.20 -25.62 1.95
C VAL A 260 -6.35 -24.56 3.04
N CYS A 261 -7.32 -23.66 2.86
CA CYS A 261 -7.78 -22.70 3.87
C CYS A 261 -8.64 -23.42 4.92
N GLY A 262 -9.59 -24.25 4.47
CA GLY A 262 -10.48 -24.99 5.33
C GLY A 262 -11.25 -26.06 4.57
N THR A 263 -11.85 -26.99 5.32
CA THR A 263 -12.69 -28.07 4.79
C THR A 263 -14.10 -27.95 5.34
N VAL A 264 -15.10 -28.12 4.50
CA VAL A 264 -16.50 -28.14 4.90
C VAL A 264 -16.81 -29.43 5.66
N THR A 265 -17.00 -29.30 6.97
CA THR A 265 -17.26 -30.42 7.89
C THR A 265 -18.72 -30.52 8.33
N ASP A 266 -19.51 -29.47 8.15
CA ASP A 266 -20.92 -29.39 8.48
C ASP A 266 -21.69 -28.69 7.36
N THR A 267 -22.66 -29.36 6.79
CA THR A 267 -23.54 -28.86 5.73
C THR A 267 -24.96 -28.60 6.21
N SER A 268 -25.25 -28.79 7.50
CA SER A 268 -26.58 -28.58 8.09
C SER A 268 -26.97 -27.07 8.10
N GLN A 269 -25.98 -26.21 8.04
CA GLN A 269 -26.15 -24.74 7.95
C GLN A 269 -26.20 -24.35 6.46
N GLY A 270 -27.17 -23.52 6.08
CA GLY A 270 -27.25 -22.99 4.70
C GLY A 270 -26.12 -22.06 4.32
N THR A 271 -25.42 -21.51 5.31
CA THR A 271 -24.26 -20.65 5.11
C THR A 271 -23.07 -21.16 5.92
N ILE A 272 -21.94 -21.37 5.26
CA ILE A 272 -20.73 -21.95 5.83
C ILE A 272 -19.62 -20.89 5.78
N THR A 273 -18.96 -20.62 6.91
CA THR A 273 -17.85 -19.69 7.00
C THR A 273 -16.56 -20.44 7.34
N LEU A 274 -15.54 -20.25 6.52
CA LEU A 274 -14.20 -20.80 6.72
C LEU A 274 -13.20 -19.68 6.92
N SER A 275 -12.42 -19.72 8.01
CA SER A 275 -11.36 -18.74 8.29
C SER A 275 -10.10 -19.15 7.55
N CYS A 276 -9.56 -18.23 6.73
CA CYS A 276 -8.33 -18.42 5.99
C CYS A 276 -7.13 -17.71 6.63
N ASN A 277 -7.35 -16.92 7.72
CA ASN A 277 -6.31 -16.34 8.57
C ASN A 277 -5.24 -15.56 7.78
N GLY A 278 -5.65 -14.79 6.77
CA GLY A 278 -4.73 -13.98 5.98
C GLY A 278 -3.93 -14.77 4.93
N MET A 279 -4.39 -15.93 4.50
CA MET A 279 -3.73 -16.66 3.40
C MET A 279 -3.65 -15.81 2.15
N GLU A 280 -2.45 -15.68 1.59
CA GLU A 280 -2.22 -14.86 0.39
C GLU A 280 -2.49 -15.68 -0.88
N GLY A 281 -3.22 -15.09 -1.83
CA GLY A 281 -3.46 -15.70 -3.12
C GLY A 281 -4.31 -14.85 -4.07
N ARG A 282 -4.14 -15.11 -5.37
CA ARG A 282 -4.96 -14.57 -6.45
C ARG A 282 -6.16 -15.47 -6.75
N TYR A 283 -6.02 -16.78 -6.51
CA TYR A 283 -7.04 -17.75 -6.82
C TYR A 283 -7.65 -18.34 -5.54
N VAL A 284 -8.99 -18.33 -5.49
CA VAL A 284 -9.76 -19.01 -4.46
C VAL A 284 -10.55 -20.12 -5.15
N SER A 285 -10.45 -21.35 -4.67
CA SER A 285 -11.19 -22.48 -5.25
C SER A 285 -11.94 -23.29 -4.20
N VAL A 286 -13.08 -23.83 -4.59
CA VAL A 286 -13.84 -24.83 -3.84
C VAL A 286 -13.74 -26.14 -4.61
N VAL A 287 -13.22 -27.16 -3.98
CA VAL A 287 -12.91 -28.46 -4.62
C VAL A 287 -13.49 -29.60 -3.82
N ILE A 288 -14.20 -30.50 -4.47
CA ILE A 288 -14.61 -31.80 -3.87
C ILE A 288 -13.54 -32.82 -4.29
N PRO A 289 -12.59 -33.18 -3.42
CA PRO A 289 -11.52 -34.08 -3.80
C PRO A 289 -11.96 -35.56 -3.71
N ARG A 290 -11.29 -36.42 -4.49
CA ARG A 290 -11.27 -37.88 -4.33
C ARG A 290 -12.61 -38.61 -4.53
N ARG A 291 -13.65 -37.99 -5.07
CA ARG A 291 -14.90 -38.62 -5.45
C ARG A 291 -15.51 -37.90 -6.66
N ALA A 292 -16.24 -38.64 -7.46
CA ALA A 292 -17.12 -38.06 -8.45
C ALA A 292 -18.35 -37.46 -7.73
N GLU A 293 -18.59 -36.17 -7.94
CA GLU A 293 -19.69 -35.45 -7.31
C GLU A 293 -20.10 -34.23 -8.15
N THR A 294 -21.28 -33.75 -7.90
CA THR A 294 -21.78 -32.50 -8.45
C THR A 294 -21.59 -31.39 -7.44
N LEU A 295 -20.73 -30.41 -7.76
CA LEU A 295 -20.52 -29.24 -6.92
C LEU A 295 -21.61 -28.20 -7.18
N GLN A 296 -22.24 -27.73 -6.11
CA GLN A 296 -23.33 -26.74 -6.14
C GLN A 296 -22.98 -25.59 -5.20
N LEU A 297 -22.98 -24.35 -5.71
CA LEU A 297 -22.67 -23.15 -4.92
C LEU A 297 -23.68 -22.07 -5.31
N CYS A 298 -24.41 -21.53 -4.34
CA CYS A 298 -25.36 -20.44 -4.60
C CYS A 298 -24.73 -19.06 -4.40
N GLU A 299 -23.69 -18.96 -3.55
CA GLU A 299 -22.83 -17.78 -3.48
C GLU A 299 -21.52 -18.17 -2.79
N VAL A 300 -20.43 -17.58 -3.23
CA VAL A 300 -19.11 -17.65 -2.59
C VAL A 300 -18.62 -16.23 -2.38
N GLU A 301 -18.53 -15.80 -1.13
CA GLU A 301 -17.99 -14.51 -0.76
C GLU A 301 -16.56 -14.69 -0.27
N VAL A 302 -15.65 -13.83 -0.72
CA VAL A 302 -14.25 -13.80 -0.29
C VAL A 302 -13.99 -12.49 0.40
N TYR A 303 -13.62 -12.55 1.67
CA TYR A 303 -13.28 -11.37 2.47
C TYR A 303 -11.78 -11.29 2.69
N GLY A 304 -11.19 -10.22 2.21
CA GLY A 304 -9.75 -10.01 2.29
C GLY A 304 -9.35 -8.59 1.94
N VAL A 305 -8.08 -8.29 2.12
CA VAL A 305 -7.44 -7.03 1.72
C VAL A 305 -6.39 -7.32 0.67
N GLU A 306 -6.10 -6.35 -0.19
CA GLU A 306 -5.06 -6.51 -1.21
C GLU A 306 -3.71 -6.85 -0.58
N ALA A 307 -3.07 -7.92 -1.06
CA ALA A 307 -1.77 -8.34 -0.57
C ALA A 307 -0.65 -7.51 -1.22
N ALA A 308 0.41 -7.27 -0.46
CA ALA A 308 1.62 -6.67 -1.01
C ALA A 308 2.36 -7.70 -1.88
N VAL A 309 2.82 -7.27 -3.05
CA VAL A 309 3.59 -8.10 -3.99
C VAL A 309 5.02 -7.60 -4.12
N ASN A 310 5.96 -8.50 -4.41
CA ASN A 310 7.33 -8.10 -4.72
C ASN A 310 7.37 -7.36 -6.08
N VAL A 311 7.72 -6.08 -6.04
CA VAL A 311 7.82 -5.20 -7.22
C VAL A 311 9.27 -4.96 -7.68
N ALA A 312 10.26 -5.51 -6.97
CA ALA A 312 11.67 -5.23 -7.21
C ALA A 312 12.13 -5.66 -8.62
N GLY A 313 11.70 -6.83 -9.09
CA GLY A 313 12.14 -7.39 -10.37
C GLY A 313 11.75 -6.58 -11.62
N SER A 314 10.82 -5.60 -11.49
CA SER A 314 10.45 -4.68 -12.58
C SER A 314 11.22 -3.37 -12.56
N GLY A 315 12.07 -3.16 -11.56
CA GLY A 315 12.86 -1.96 -11.37
C GLY A 315 14.24 -2.01 -12.04
N GLU A 316 15.03 -0.97 -11.78
CA GLU A 316 16.42 -0.86 -12.25
C GLU A 316 17.34 -0.59 -11.06
N ALA A 317 18.31 -1.49 -10.84
CA ALA A 317 19.22 -1.38 -9.71
C ALA A 317 20.57 -0.77 -10.11
N THR A 318 21.12 0.05 -9.21
CA THR A 318 22.46 0.64 -9.30
C THR A 318 23.18 0.50 -7.96
N GLN A 319 24.50 0.64 -7.94
CA GLN A 319 25.30 0.56 -6.71
C GLN A 319 26.52 1.49 -6.78
N SER A 320 27.14 1.77 -5.63
CA SER A 320 28.23 2.74 -5.48
C SER A 320 29.45 2.41 -6.35
N SER A 321 29.80 1.12 -6.45
CA SER A 321 30.81 0.59 -7.33
C SER A 321 30.53 -0.90 -7.58
N THR A 322 31.28 -1.54 -8.47
CA THR A 322 31.12 -2.97 -8.77
C THR A 322 32.47 -3.66 -8.63
N TYR A 323 32.57 -4.64 -7.73
CA TYR A 323 33.79 -5.37 -7.45
C TYR A 323 34.29 -6.17 -8.67
N GLY A 324 33.38 -6.67 -9.50
CA GLY A 324 33.68 -7.39 -10.73
C GLY A 324 32.44 -7.62 -11.59
N PRO A 325 32.58 -7.95 -12.88
CA PRO A 325 31.48 -7.94 -13.85
C PRO A 325 30.25 -8.77 -13.47
N MET A 326 30.44 -9.88 -12.72
CA MET A 326 29.37 -10.79 -12.29
C MET A 326 28.62 -10.30 -11.03
N TYR A 327 29.09 -9.24 -10.38
CA TYR A 327 28.56 -8.74 -9.10
C TYR A 327 27.83 -7.40 -9.26
N ASN A 328 27.12 -7.24 -10.36
CA ASN A 328 26.39 -6.01 -10.65
C ASN A 328 25.14 -5.86 -9.78
N ALA A 329 24.60 -4.65 -9.73
CA ALA A 329 23.46 -4.34 -8.86
C ALA A 329 22.21 -5.17 -9.17
N ALA A 330 22.00 -5.55 -10.43
CA ALA A 330 20.81 -6.28 -10.87
C ALA A 330 20.76 -7.72 -10.36
N THR A 331 21.90 -8.33 -9.98
CA THR A 331 21.92 -9.66 -9.36
C THR A 331 21.18 -9.70 -8.02
N ALA A 332 20.95 -8.56 -7.39
CA ALA A 332 20.17 -8.48 -6.15
C ALA A 332 18.64 -8.34 -6.37
N ILE A 333 18.15 -8.46 -7.60
CA ILE A 333 16.71 -8.43 -7.92
C ILE A 333 16.34 -9.46 -9.00
N ASP A 334 17.15 -10.48 -9.19
CA ASP A 334 16.97 -11.48 -10.26
C ASP A 334 16.09 -12.68 -9.84
N GLY A 335 15.64 -12.69 -8.57
CA GLY A 335 14.82 -13.76 -7.98
C GLY A 335 15.64 -14.96 -7.46
N ASN A 336 16.96 -14.89 -7.48
CA ASN A 336 17.86 -15.94 -7.00
C ASN A 336 18.21 -15.72 -5.53
N THR A 337 17.48 -16.32 -4.63
CA THR A 337 17.64 -16.19 -3.16
C THR A 337 18.80 -17.01 -2.58
N ASN A 338 19.70 -17.54 -3.42
CA ASN A 338 20.86 -18.29 -2.93
C ASN A 338 21.84 -17.36 -2.20
N SER A 339 22.04 -17.56 -0.90
CA SER A 339 22.91 -16.73 -0.07
C SER A 339 24.41 -17.00 -0.24
N ASN A 340 24.79 -18.00 -1.06
CA ASN A 340 26.20 -18.29 -1.36
C ASN A 340 26.68 -17.44 -2.53
N MET A 341 27.46 -16.40 -2.24
CA MET A 341 28.01 -15.49 -3.25
C MET A 341 28.83 -16.21 -4.31
N MET A 342 29.51 -17.31 -3.98
CA MET A 342 30.32 -18.08 -4.93
C MET A 342 29.47 -18.75 -6.03
N ALA A 343 28.16 -18.81 -5.84
CA ALA A 343 27.21 -19.25 -6.88
C ALA A 343 26.81 -18.13 -7.87
N GLY A 344 27.38 -16.93 -7.74
CA GLY A 344 27.09 -15.80 -8.63
C GLY A 344 25.73 -15.12 -8.34
N SER A 345 25.16 -15.32 -7.17
CA SER A 345 23.81 -14.87 -6.78
C SER A 345 23.76 -13.51 -6.08
N CYS A 346 24.89 -12.85 -5.87
CA CYS A 346 24.91 -11.63 -5.05
C CYS A 346 25.52 -10.44 -5.81
N SER A 347 25.02 -9.25 -5.58
CA SER A 347 25.69 -7.99 -5.91
C SER A 347 26.84 -7.74 -4.94
N HIS A 348 27.85 -6.96 -5.36
CA HIS A 348 29.02 -6.71 -4.54
C HIS A 348 29.69 -5.39 -4.94
N THR A 349 29.75 -4.43 -4.00
CA THR A 349 30.47 -3.16 -4.19
C THR A 349 31.97 -3.34 -3.90
N GLY A 350 32.79 -2.36 -4.26
CA GLY A 350 34.11 -2.18 -3.65
C GLY A 350 34.00 -1.77 -2.18
N ASN A 351 35.14 -1.38 -1.61
CA ASN A 351 35.17 -0.83 -0.25
C ASN A 351 34.87 0.68 -0.32
N ASP A 352 33.60 1.03 -0.31
CA ASP A 352 33.11 2.39 -0.53
C ASP A 352 32.71 3.09 0.79
N ASN A 353 32.70 4.44 0.79
CA ASN A 353 32.23 5.23 1.93
C ASN A 353 31.37 6.42 1.49
N PRO A 354 30.05 6.33 1.60
CA PRO A 354 29.27 5.15 1.98
C PRO A 354 29.19 4.10 0.86
N ALA A 355 29.17 2.82 1.21
CA ALA A 355 28.73 1.77 0.30
C ALA A 355 27.21 1.78 0.20
N TRP A 356 26.68 1.72 -1.02
CA TRP A 356 25.23 1.76 -1.24
C TRP A 356 24.80 0.92 -2.45
N TRP A 357 23.56 0.48 -2.41
CA TRP A 357 22.78 -0.10 -3.48
C TRP A 357 21.43 0.62 -3.56
N GLN A 358 20.88 0.85 -4.76
CA GLN A 358 19.62 1.57 -4.95
C GLN A 358 18.82 0.96 -6.09
N LEU A 359 17.50 0.82 -5.87
CA LEU A 359 16.51 0.37 -6.82
C LEU A 359 15.59 1.54 -7.20
N ASP A 360 15.47 1.83 -8.51
CA ASP A 360 14.43 2.66 -9.09
C ASP A 360 13.23 1.78 -9.48
N LEU A 361 12.13 1.89 -8.76
CA LEU A 361 10.88 1.18 -9.02
C LEU A 361 10.11 1.71 -10.23
N LYS A 362 10.61 2.75 -10.91
CA LYS A 362 10.05 3.43 -12.09
C LYS A 362 8.78 4.25 -11.83
N LYS A 363 8.05 3.95 -10.80
CA LYS A 363 6.88 4.71 -10.30
C LYS A 363 6.83 4.63 -8.77
N PRO A 364 6.14 5.55 -8.10
CA PRO A 364 5.98 5.50 -6.66
C PRO A 364 5.08 4.31 -6.25
N TYR A 365 5.43 3.72 -5.10
CA TYR A 365 4.69 2.65 -4.44
C TYR A 365 4.56 2.94 -2.94
N ARG A 366 3.61 2.28 -2.28
CA ARG A 366 3.54 2.15 -0.83
C ARG A 366 4.26 0.86 -0.41
N VAL A 367 5.50 1.03 0.06
CA VAL A 367 6.36 -0.08 0.46
C VAL A 367 5.98 -0.55 1.86
N GLU A 368 5.45 -1.77 1.94
CA GLU A 368 5.04 -2.38 3.21
C GLU A 368 6.24 -2.97 3.96
N LYS A 369 7.10 -3.68 3.23
CA LYS A 369 8.31 -4.30 3.77
C LYS A 369 9.38 -4.46 2.70
N VAL A 370 10.64 -4.49 3.14
CA VAL A 370 11.80 -4.88 2.33
C VAL A 370 12.40 -6.14 2.95
N LEU A 371 12.63 -7.16 2.12
CA LEU A 371 13.31 -8.38 2.49
C LEU A 371 14.69 -8.37 1.83
N ILE A 372 15.73 -8.66 2.60
CA ILE A 372 17.10 -8.74 2.13
C ILE A 372 17.61 -10.16 2.37
N VAL A 373 18.11 -10.82 1.33
CA VAL A 373 18.92 -12.02 1.47
C VAL A 373 20.38 -11.59 1.52
N ASN A 374 20.96 -11.72 2.71
CA ASN A 374 22.34 -11.39 2.97
C ASN A 374 23.28 -12.54 2.51
N ARG A 375 24.53 -12.22 2.31
CA ARG A 375 25.55 -13.22 2.04
C ARG A 375 25.71 -14.19 3.23
N GLY A 376 25.60 -15.49 2.97
CA GLY A 376 25.59 -16.54 4.00
C GLY A 376 26.85 -17.43 4.04
N ASP A 377 27.69 -17.41 3.00
CA ASP A 377 28.93 -18.20 2.94
C ASP A 377 30.09 -17.56 3.74
N CYS A 378 30.10 -16.24 3.88
CA CYS A 378 30.98 -15.50 4.78
C CYS A 378 30.48 -14.05 4.96
N CYS A 379 31.10 -13.35 5.90
CA CYS A 379 31.15 -11.89 5.92
C CYS A 379 29.77 -11.21 6.01
N GLY A 380 28.73 -11.91 6.49
CA GLY A 380 27.37 -11.40 6.65
C GLY A 380 27.27 -10.23 7.64
N GLU A 381 28.22 -10.15 8.58
CA GLU A 381 28.32 -9.09 9.59
C GLU A 381 28.55 -7.69 8.99
N ARG A 382 29.05 -7.61 7.74
CA ARG A 382 29.25 -6.33 7.03
C ARG A 382 27.97 -5.54 6.84
N LEU A 383 26.82 -6.24 6.73
CA LEU A 383 25.52 -5.61 6.58
C LEU A 383 24.97 -4.99 7.87
N LEU A 384 25.60 -5.29 9.02
CA LEU A 384 25.15 -4.74 10.31
C LEU A 384 25.25 -3.22 10.33
N GLY A 385 24.16 -2.56 10.73
CA GLY A 385 24.03 -1.10 10.72
C GLY A 385 23.69 -0.50 9.36
N ALA A 386 23.47 -1.30 8.33
CA ALA A 386 22.97 -0.81 7.05
C ALA A 386 21.55 -0.25 7.22
N GLU A 387 21.27 0.87 6.57
CA GLU A 387 19.96 1.53 6.55
C GLU A 387 19.23 1.22 5.26
N VAL A 388 17.98 0.77 5.37
CA VAL A 388 17.04 0.71 4.24
C VAL A 388 16.27 2.02 4.21
N ARG A 389 16.28 2.68 3.07
CA ARG A 389 15.67 3.99 2.87
C ARG A 389 14.67 3.94 1.73
N VAL A 390 13.51 4.60 1.89
CA VAL A 390 12.43 4.64 0.90
C VAL A 390 11.98 6.08 0.69
N GLY A 391 11.85 6.51 -0.57
CA GLY A 391 11.34 7.84 -0.88
C GLY A 391 11.38 8.20 -2.36
N SER A 392 11.12 9.46 -2.67
CA SER A 392 11.01 9.95 -4.05
C SER A 392 12.31 10.50 -4.63
N SER A 393 13.33 10.75 -3.79
CA SER A 393 14.61 11.30 -4.24
C SER A 393 15.58 10.19 -4.69
N SER A 394 16.23 10.41 -5.83
CA SER A 394 17.34 9.56 -6.29
C SER A 394 18.66 9.79 -5.54
N SER A 395 18.71 10.78 -4.62
CA SER A 395 19.92 11.15 -3.86
C SER A 395 20.29 10.19 -2.73
N ARG A 396 19.47 9.23 -2.41
CA ARG A 396 19.65 8.25 -1.31
C ARG A 396 19.52 8.86 0.11
N ASP A 397 19.16 10.14 0.23
CA ASP A 397 18.89 10.83 1.51
C ASP A 397 17.43 10.68 1.95
N ASN A 398 16.73 9.70 1.36
CA ASN A 398 15.36 9.36 1.69
C ASN A 398 15.23 8.92 3.15
N PRO A 399 14.04 9.04 3.76
CA PRO A 399 13.79 8.56 5.12
C PRO A 399 14.15 7.09 5.32
N VAL A 400 14.61 6.79 6.52
CA VAL A 400 14.97 5.44 6.92
C VAL A 400 13.70 4.63 7.20
N CYS A 401 13.49 3.55 6.47
CA CYS A 401 12.48 2.53 6.73
C CYS A 401 12.89 1.67 7.94
N GLY A 402 14.14 1.25 7.98
CA GLY A 402 14.67 0.45 9.07
C GLY A 402 16.19 0.30 8.99
N VAL A 403 16.78 -0.17 10.09
CA VAL A 403 18.22 -0.42 10.22
C VAL A 403 18.43 -1.92 10.46
N VAL A 404 19.41 -2.51 9.79
CA VAL A 404 19.79 -3.90 10.00
C VAL A 404 20.51 -4.03 11.36
N THR A 405 19.86 -4.64 12.33
CA THR A 405 20.37 -4.83 13.71
C THR A 405 20.74 -6.27 14.03
N ASP A 406 20.30 -7.22 13.20
CA ASP A 406 20.57 -8.65 13.36
C ASP A 406 20.87 -9.29 12.01
N VAL A 407 21.98 -9.99 11.92
CA VAL A 407 22.45 -10.73 10.76
C VAL A 407 22.67 -12.22 11.05
N SER A 408 22.11 -12.71 12.15
CA SER A 408 22.20 -14.12 12.57
C SER A 408 21.50 -15.07 11.59
N LYS A 409 20.57 -14.54 10.79
CA LYS A 409 19.88 -15.26 9.71
C LYS A 409 20.24 -14.62 8.37
N PRO A 410 20.33 -15.41 7.29
CA PRO A 410 20.62 -14.85 5.97
C PRO A 410 19.47 -13.99 5.42
N THR A 411 18.24 -14.21 5.89
CA THR A 411 17.08 -13.43 5.45
C THR A 411 16.66 -12.42 6.52
N ILE A 412 16.64 -11.15 6.15
CA ILE A 412 16.34 -10.01 7.02
C ILE A 412 15.10 -9.33 6.46
N THR A 413 14.11 -9.09 7.31
CA THR A 413 12.87 -8.38 6.92
C THR A 413 12.75 -7.08 7.70
N LEU A 414 12.57 -5.97 7.00
CA LEU A 414 12.35 -4.64 7.57
C LEU A 414 10.96 -4.15 7.19
N SER A 415 10.16 -3.76 8.18
CA SER A 415 8.81 -3.22 7.98
C SER A 415 8.91 -1.73 7.66
N CYS A 416 8.43 -1.33 6.49
CA CYS A 416 8.38 0.06 6.05
C CYS A 416 7.00 0.73 6.26
N ASN A 417 5.99 -0.05 6.71
CA ASN A 417 4.67 0.44 7.13
C ASN A 417 4.00 1.36 6.10
N GLY A 418 4.06 1.01 4.82
CA GLY A 418 3.44 1.78 3.76
C GLY A 418 4.18 3.07 3.41
N MET A 419 5.49 3.16 3.66
CA MET A 419 6.28 4.32 3.23
C MET A 419 6.17 4.51 1.71
N GLY A 420 5.81 5.71 1.29
CA GLY A 420 5.74 6.07 -0.12
C GLY A 420 7.13 6.29 -0.72
N GLY A 421 7.35 5.78 -1.94
CA GLY A 421 8.61 6.05 -2.63
C GLY A 421 8.73 5.35 -3.98
N ARG A 422 9.52 5.98 -4.86
CA ARG A 422 9.99 5.40 -6.11
C ARG A 422 11.34 4.71 -5.94
N TYR A 423 12.15 5.20 -4.99
CA TYR A 423 13.50 4.70 -4.78
C TYR A 423 13.59 3.95 -3.45
N VAL A 424 14.19 2.75 -3.50
CA VAL A 424 14.56 1.98 -2.31
C VAL A 424 16.07 1.84 -2.31
N SER A 425 16.75 2.20 -1.22
CA SER A 425 18.19 2.08 -1.13
C SER A 425 18.63 1.37 0.14
N VAL A 426 19.73 0.62 0.05
CA VAL A 426 20.45 0.03 1.15
C VAL A 426 21.79 0.75 1.26
N VAL A 427 22.06 1.37 2.38
CA VAL A 427 23.24 2.23 2.60
C VAL A 427 23.97 1.81 3.86
N ILE A 428 25.28 1.66 3.81
CA ILE A 428 26.11 1.51 5.01
C ILE A 428 26.73 2.87 5.34
N PRO A 429 26.14 3.62 6.31
CA PRO A 429 26.61 4.95 6.61
C PRO A 429 27.87 4.97 7.51
N GLY A 430 28.65 6.03 7.41
CA GLY A 430 29.66 6.40 8.42
C GLY A 430 30.92 5.54 8.47
N ARG A 431 31.09 4.55 7.60
CA ARG A 431 32.30 3.74 7.50
C ARG A 431 32.58 3.27 6.08
N PRO A 432 33.85 3.09 5.69
CA PRO A 432 34.19 2.33 4.50
C PRO A 432 33.78 0.87 4.70
N GLU A 433 33.06 0.30 3.74
CA GLU A 433 32.64 -1.11 3.80
C GLU A 433 32.33 -1.64 2.39
N THR A 434 32.22 -2.93 2.30
CA THR A 434 31.76 -3.64 1.10
C THR A 434 30.31 -4.09 1.30
N LEU A 435 29.40 -3.59 0.50
CA LEU A 435 28.00 -3.99 0.54
C LEU A 435 27.77 -5.21 -0.36
N GLN A 436 27.16 -6.25 0.18
CA GLN A 436 26.86 -7.51 -0.49
C GLN A 436 25.38 -7.86 -0.28
N LEU A 437 24.62 -8.03 -1.35
CA LEU A 437 23.19 -8.35 -1.32
C LEU A 437 22.92 -9.48 -2.30
N CYS A 438 22.39 -10.60 -1.82
CA CYS A 438 22.10 -11.75 -2.69
C CYS A 438 20.68 -11.68 -3.27
N GLU A 439 19.74 -11.05 -2.55
CA GLU A 439 18.45 -10.67 -3.10
C GLU A 439 17.86 -9.52 -2.28
N VAL A 440 17.14 -8.63 -2.92
CA VAL A 440 16.33 -7.58 -2.30
C VAL A 440 14.93 -7.63 -2.88
N GLU A 441 13.97 -8.00 -2.06
CA GLU A 441 12.55 -8.00 -2.43
C GLU A 441 11.85 -6.79 -1.81
N VAL A 442 11.09 -6.07 -2.61
CA VAL A 442 10.33 -4.90 -2.18
C VAL A 442 8.85 -5.20 -2.28
N TYR A 443 8.17 -5.34 -1.17
CA TYR A 443 6.76 -5.67 -1.12
C TYR A 443 5.90 -4.41 -1.00
N ALA A 444 5.04 -4.21 -1.99
CA ALA A 444 4.15 -3.05 -2.09
C ALA A 444 2.75 -3.45 -2.57
N LYS A 445 1.74 -2.67 -2.20
CA LYS A 445 0.39 -2.76 -2.79
C LYS A 445 0.39 -2.14 -4.19
N ILE A 446 -0.34 -2.75 -5.15
CA ILE A 446 -0.39 -2.35 -6.57
C ILE A 446 -1.77 -1.86 -7.01
#